data_f57140c487c1e9b327390f7b31eb413a
#
_entry.id   f57140c487c1e9b327390f7b31eb413a
#
_cell.length_a   1.000
_cell.length_b   1.000
_cell.length_c   1.000
_cell.angle_alpha   90.00
_cell.angle_beta   90.00
_cell.angle_gamma   90.00
#
_symmetry.space_group_name_H-M   'P 1'
#
loop_
_entity.id
_entity.type
_entity.pdbx_description
1 polymer ?
#
loop_
_entity_poly.entity_id
_entity_poly.type
_entity_poly.pdbx_seq_one_letter_code
_entity_poly.pdbx_strand_id
1 'polypeptide(L)'
;MIEVKNLTKKYGGRTAVDDIGFNVKPGEIVGFLGPNGAGKTTAVKLLNGMLSPTGGTCRVFDVDPYVKPEQVHQFSGVITEHAQMYGNLTGLQNLIFFGALFGISAAESNNRAIDLLNKLGLTDAKDRKLATYSTGMRQRLSLARAMIHRPKILFLDEPTSGLDPESALSANRMIKNLAETEGTTVFLCTHQLRYAQEICCSYGLIDNGALLAVGNIDELRSLVSSGMTVSVEADRLPDNMTSTKIGERNYEINVQSESDIPQIVKRIVDSGGSVYHVSSRKPSLEDIYFLLLKKSERNVEAKND
;
A
#
# COMPACT_ATOMS: atom_id res chain seq x y z
N MET A 1 -8.03 10.36 -12.18
CA MET A 1 -6.57 10.36 -12.37
C MET A 1 -5.94 11.21 -11.27
N ILE A 2 -4.80 10.80 -10.71
CA ILE A 2 -3.96 11.67 -9.88
C ILE A 2 -2.71 12.00 -10.69
N GLU A 3 -2.35 13.27 -10.74
CA GLU A 3 -1.09 13.75 -11.32
C GLU A 3 -0.33 14.54 -10.26
N VAL A 4 0.93 14.18 -10.04
CA VAL A 4 1.83 14.86 -9.09
C VAL A 4 3.12 15.23 -9.79
N LYS A 5 3.51 16.51 -9.67
CA LYS A 5 4.71 17.05 -10.34
C LYS A 5 5.52 17.89 -9.36
N ASN A 6 6.74 17.43 -9.07
CA ASN A 6 7.73 18.10 -8.22
C ASN A 6 7.15 18.53 -6.86
N LEU A 7 6.22 17.75 -6.31
CA LEU A 7 5.48 18.10 -5.11
C LEU A 7 6.39 18.08 -3.90
N THR A 8 6.42 19.21 -3.20
CA THR A 8 7.29 19.42 -2.04
C THR A 8 6.51 19.99 -0.87
N LYS A 9 6.79 19.50 0.33
CA LYS A 9 6.27 20.06 1.59
C LYS A 9 7.35 20.17 2.64
N LYS A 10 7.55 21.41 3.10
CA LYS A 10 8.48 21.74 4.18
C LYS A 10 7.71 22.25 5.40
N TYR A 11 8.14 21.85 6.58
CA TYR A 11 7.68 22.34 7.88
C TYR A 11 8.89 22.94 8.61
N GLY A 12 9.01 24.28 8.60
CA GLY A 12 10.20 24.91 9.11
C GLY A 12 11.47 24.41 8.40
N GLY A 13 12.41 23.85 9.16
CA GLY A 13 13.66 23.28 8.63
C GLY A 13 13.59 21.83 8.12
N ARG A 14 12.42 21.16 8.28
CA ARG A 14 12.28 19.74 7.88
C ARG A 14 11.48 19.63 6.58
N THR A 15 12.05 18.95 5.59
CA THR A 15 11.33 18.54 4.38
C THR A 15 10.63 17.20 4.64
N ALA A 16 9.30 17.20 4.58
CA ALA A 16 8.48 16.01 4.83
C ALA A 16 8.10 15.29 3.54
N VAL A 17 8.02 16.01 2.42
CA VAL A 17 7.88 15.48 1.05
C VAL A 17 8.81 16.31 0.18
N ASP A 18 9.66 15.67 -0.60
CA ASP A 18 10.73 16.27 -1.36
C ASP A 18 10.68 15.88 -2.83
N ASP A 19 10.26 16.82 -3.66
CA ASP A 19 10.29 16.73 -5.13
C ASP A 19 9.68 15.44 -5.71
N ILE A 20 8.55 14.96 -5.14
CA ILE A 20 7.91 13.73 -5.61
C ILE A 20 7.09 13.97 -6.88
N GLY A 21 7.13 12.98 -7.78
CA GLY A 21 6.33 12.98 -9.00
C GLY A 21 5.84 11.59 -9.36
N PHE A 22 4.54 11.44 -9.63
CA PHE A 22 3.92 10.19 -10.06
C PHE A 22 2.52 10.42 -10.64
N ASN A 23 2.01 9.40 -11.31
CA ASN A 23 0.64 9.40 -11.85
C ASN A 23 -0.11 8.15 -11.38
N VAL A 24 -1.43 8.27 -11.15
CA VAL A 24 -2.33 7.15 -10.83
C VAL A 24 -3.51 7.18 -11.79
N LYS A 25 -3.82 6.04 -12.40
CA LYS A 25 -4.96 5.91 -13.30
C LYS A 25 -6.28 5.74 -12.53
N PRO A 26 -7.43 6.15 -13.11
CA PRO A 26 -8.73 5.85 -12.52
C PRO A 26 -8.93 4.34 -12.34
N GLY A 27 -9.54 3.93 -11.23
CA GLY A 27 -9.79 2.53 -10.88
C GLY A 27 -8.57 1.73 -10.44
N GLU A 28 -7.39 2.34 -10.36
CA GLU A 28 -6.14 1.70 -9.93
C GLU A 28 -6.03 1.69 -8.40
N ILE A 29 -5.47 0.61 -7.87
CA ILE A 29 -5.03 0.55 -6.46
C ILE A 29 -3.52 0.79 -6.45
N VAL A 30 -3.10 1.95 -5.97
CA VAL A 30 -1.69 2.28 -5.81
C VAL A 30 -1.26 2.21 -4.34
N GLY A 31 -0.15 1.53 -4.08
CA GLY A 31 0.50 1.48 -2.78
C GLY A 31 1.57 2.57 -2.65
N PHE A 32 1.42 3.48 -1.70
CA PHE A 32 2.43 4.47 -1.36
C PHE A 32 3.14 4.03 -0.08
N LEU A 33 4.32 3.43 -0.23
CA LEU A 33 4.91 2.51 0.73
C LEU A 33 6.24 3.03 1.28
N GLY A 34 6.42 2.89 2.58
CA GLY A 34 7.65 3.31 3.26
C GLY A 34 7.51 3.27 4.78
N PRO A 35 8.59 3.52 5.53
CA PRO A 35 8.58 3.46 6.99
C PRO A 35 7.74 4.60 7.60
N ASN A 36 7.54 4.52 8.91
CA ASN A 36 6.91 5.59 9.66
C ASN A 36 7.77 6.86 9.57
N GLY A 37 7.12 8.01 9.31
CA GLY A 37 7.81 9.27 9.13
C GLY A 37 8.38 9.53 7.73
N ALA A 38 8.24 8.60 6.77
CA ALA A 38 8.71 8.78 5.40
C ALA A 38 7.95 9.83 4.57
N GLY A 39 6.84 10.39 5.07
CA GLY A 39 6.07 11.42 4.36
C GLY A 39 4.72 10.95 3.81
N LYS A 40 4.33 9.68 4.00
CA LYS A 40 3.08 9.10 3.46
C LYS A 40 1.82 9.88 3.83
N THR A 41 1.59 10.08 5.13
CA THR A 41 0.45 10.87 5.64
C THR A 41 0.46 12.31 5.13
N THR A 42 1.65 12.92 4.97
CA THR A 42 1.79 14.26 4.41
C THR A 42 1.37 14.28 2.94
N ALA A 43 1.76 13.28 2.15
CA ALA A 43 1.34 13.14 0.76
C ALA A 43 -0.20 13.01 0.65
N VAL A 44 -0.83 12.16 1.47
CA VAL A 44 -2.31 12.06 1.52
C VAL A 44 -2.96 13.39 1.82
N LYS A 45 -2.45 14.14 2.82
CA LYS A 45 -3.00 15.45 3.20
C LYS A 45 -2.85 16.50 2.09
N LEU A 46 -1.76 16.46 1.33
CA LEU A 46 -1.55 17.31 0.15
C LEU A 46 -2.54 16.96 -0.97
N LEU A 47 -2.66 15.67 -1.31
CA LEU A 47 -3.56 15.17 -2.36
C LEU A 47 -5.04 15.42 -2.03
N ASN A 48 -5.38 15.42 -0.75
CA ASN A 48 -6.76 15.68 -0.32
C ASN A 48 -7.03 17.17 0.00
N GLY A 49 -6.08 18.07 -0.22
CA GLY A 49 -6.26 19.51 0.00
C GLY A 49 -6.30 19.96 1.46
N MET A 50 -5.95 19.06 2.41
CA MET A 50 -5.84 19.41 3.83
C MET A 50 -4.56 20.20 4.15
N LEU A 51 -3.58 20.18 3.25
CA LEU A 51 -2.31 20.91 3.36
C LEU A 51 -1.98 21.58 2.04
N SER A 52 -1.41 22.80 2.14
CA SER A 52 -0.83 23.49 0.99
C SER A 52 0.59 22.99 0.72
N PRO A 53 0.97 22.74 -0.53
CA PRO A 53 2.34 22.42 -0.90
C PRO A 53 3.25 23.63 -0.66
N THR A 54 4.54 23.38 -0.47
CA THR A 54 5.59 24.42 -0.46
C THR A 54 6.14 24.66 -1.87
N GLY A 55 6.04 23.65 -2.73
CA GLY A 55 6.43 23.70 -4.14
C GLY A 55 5.78 22.57 -4.92
N GLY A 56 5.85 22.66 -6.25
CA GLY A 56 5.23 21.71 -7.14
C GLY A 56 3.72 21.82 -7.25
N THR A 57 3.10 20.86 -7.92
CA THR A 57 1.65 20.84 -8.17
C THR A 57 1.10 19.41 -8.08
N CYS A 58 -0.18 19.30 -7.73
CA CYS A 58 -0.91 18.05 -7.87
C CYS A 58 -2.33 18.30 -8.39
N ARG A 59 -2.89 17.30 -9.07
CA ARG A 59 -4.29 17.28 -9.50
C ARG A 59 -4.91 15.93 -9.15
N VAL A 60 -6.15 15.97 -8.69
CA VAL A 60 -6.96 14.79 -8.40
C VAL A 60 -8.24 14.90 -9.22
N PHE A 61 -8.43 14.02 -10.22
CA PHE A 61 -9.52 14.11 -11.22
C PHE A 61 -9.65 15.53 -11.81
N ASP A 62 -8.51 16.06 -12.29
CA ASP A 62 -8.38 17.39 -12.91
C ASP A 62 -8.62 18.58 -11.97
N VAL A 63 -8.92 18.35 -10.69
CA VAL A 63 -9.10 19.37 -9.67
C VAL A 63 -7.77 19.58 -8.92
N ASP A 64 -7.36 20.83 -8.75
CA ASP A 64 -6.27 21.20 -7.86
C ASP A 64 -6.79 21.19 -6.40
N PRO A 65 -6.27 20.29 -5.54
CA PRO A 65 -6.77 20.15 -4.16
C PRO A 65 -6.52 21.39 -3.31
N TYR A 66 -5.49 22.16 -3.62
CA TYR A 66 -5.16 23.38 -2.88
C TYR A 66 -6.11 24.54 -3.24
N VAL A 67 -6.50 24.63 -4.51
CA VAL A 67 -7.39 25.71 -5.00
C VAL A 67 -8.86 25.40 -4.70
N LYS A 68 -9.26 24.12 -4.80
CA LYS A 68 -10.64 23.69 -4.66
C LYS A 68 -10.77 22.42 -3.78
N PRO A 69 -10.35 22.50 -2.50
CA PRO A 69 -10.36 21.34 -1.60
C PRO A 69 -11.75 20.75 -1.42
N GLU A 70 -12.79 21.57 -1.35
CA GLU A 70 -14.18 21.14 -1.19
C GLU A 70 -14.65 20.23 -2.35
N GLN A 71 -14.23 20.55 -3.58
CA GLN A 71 -14.56 19.70 -4.72
C GLN A 71 -13.88 18.33 -4.63
N VAL A 72 -12.60 18.29 -4.15
CA VAL A 72 -11.91 17.02 -3.92
C VAL A 72 -12.60 16.23 -2.82
N HIS A 73 -13.00 16.86 -1.73
CA HIS A 73 -13.70 16.21 -0.63
C HIS A 73 -15.05 15.61 -1.05
N GLN A 74 -15.76 16.20 -2.00
CA GLN A 74 -17.04 15.67 -2.50
C GLN A 74 -16.92 14.30 -3.18
N PHE A 75 -15.77 14.02 -3.81
CA PHE A 75 -15.55 12.75 -4.51
C PHE A 75 -14.45 11.89 -3.89
N SER A 76 -13.90 12.26 -2.75
CA SER A 76 -12.89 11.48 -2.03
C SER A 76 -13.40 10.98 -0.70
N GLY A 77 -13.11 9.72 -0.39
CA GLY A 77 -13.24 9.14 0.94
C GLY A 77 -11.86 9.05 1.61
N VAL A 78 -11.78 9.33 2.91
CA VAL A 78 -10.51 9.32 3.63
C VAL A 78 -10.63 8.46 4.88
N ILE A 79 -9.68 7.53 5.03
CA ILE A 79 -9.40 6.84 6.28
C ILE A 79 -8.04 7.32 6.75
N THR A 80 -8.00 7.89 7.95
CA THR A 80 -6.77 8.20 8.67
C THR A 80 -6.55 7.16 9.76
N GLU A 81 -5.34 7.01 10.24
CA GLU A 81 -4.97 6.09 11.32
C GLU A 81 -5.89 6.21 12.56
N HIS A 82 -6.38 7.43 12.83
CA HIS A 82 -7.28 7.73 13.95
C HIS A 82 -8.64 8.23 13.47
N ALA A 83 -9.31 7.44 12.64
CA ALA A 83 -10.64 7.80 12.15
C ALA A 83 -11.64 7.93 13.29
N GLN A 84 -11.93 9.17 13.69
CA GLN A 84 -12.90 9.44 14.76
C GLN A 84 -14.32 9.26 14.25
N MET A 85 -15.10 8.49 15.01
CA MET A 85 -16.54 8.31 14.86
C MET A 85 -17.20 8.43 16.25
N TYR A 86 -18.51 8.58 16.27
CA TYR A 86 -19.24 8.85 17.52
C TYR A 86 -19.52 7.57 18.29
N GLY A 87 -18.82 7.35 19.40
CA GLY A 87 -18.92 6.15 20.22
C GLY A 87 -20.31 5.89 20.81
N ASN A 88 -21.08 6.95 21.08
CA ASN A 88 -22.45 6.88 21.64
C ASN A 88 -23.52 6.58 20.59
N LEU A 89 -23.21 6.74 19.30
CA LEU A 89 -24.08 6.37 18.19
C LEU A 89 -23.89 4.89 17.83
N THR A 90 -24.92 4.29 17.24
CA THR A 90 -24.81 2.95 16.67
C THR A 90 -24.02 2.99 15.36
N GLY A 91 -23.61 1.81 14.83
CA GLY A 91 -22.96 1.74 13.52
C GLY A 91 -23.82 2.36 12.42
N LEU A 92 -25.10 2.04 12.39
CA LEU A 92 -26.06 2.59 11.44
C LEU A 92 -26.21 4.12 11.59
N GLN A 93 -26.37 4.62 12.81
CA GLN A 93 -26.51 6.05 13.09
C GLN A 93 -25.28 6.85 12.69
N ASN A 94 -24.07 6.29 12.92
CA ASN A 94 -22.84 6.91 12.43
C ASN A 94 -22.88 7.11 10.91
N LEU A 95 -23.21 6.08 10.15
CA LEU A 95 -23.22 6.16 8.67
C LEU A 95 -24.28 7.13 8.17
N ILE A 96 -25.49 7.14 8.75
CA ILE A 96 -26.55 8.10 8.40
C ILE A 96 -26.09 9.53 8.68
N PHE A 97 -25.45 9.77 9.82
CA PHE A 97 -24.90 11.08 10.18
C PHE A 97 -23.86 11.56 9.15
N PHE A 98 -22.90 10.70 8.79
CA PHE A 98 -21.89 11.07 7.79
C PHE A 98 -22.51 11.23 6.40
N GLY A 99 -23.51 10.44 6.02
CA GLY A 99 -24.26 10.66 4.76
C GLY A 99 -24.91 12.04 4.71
N ALA A 100 -25.50 12.50 5.81
CA ALA A 100 -26.09 13.84 5.89
C ALA A 100 -25.06 14.97 5.68
N LEU A 101 -23.81 14.81 6.14
CA LEU A 101 -22.75 15.80 5.90
C LEU A 101 -22.41 15.97 4.42
N PHE A 102 -22.64 14.91 3.59
CA PHE A 102 -22.50 14.98 2.14
C PHE A 102 -23.80 15.36 1.42
N GLY A 103 -24.82 15.83 2.14
CA GLY A 103 -26.10 16.25 1.57
C GLY A 103 -26.99 15.09 1.08
N ILE A 104 -26.69 13.86 1.50
CA ILE A 104 -27.51 12.69 1.14
C ILE A 104 -28.76 12.68 2.03
N SER A 105 -29.92 12.43 1.45
CA SER A 105 -31.16 12.34 2.21
C SER A 105 -31.13 11.23 3.26
N ALA A 106 -31.89 11.36 4.33
CA ALA A 106 -31.93 10.36 5.43
C ALA A 106 -32.33 8.97 4.91
N ALA A 107 -33.31 8.90 4.00
CA ALA A 107 -33.76 7.64 3.41
C ALA A 107 -32.65 6.97 2.58
N GLU A 108 -31.99 7.73 1.71
CA GLU A 108 -30.89 7.22 0.89
C GLU A 108 -29.68 6.86 1.75
N SER A 109 -29.33 7.67 2.75
CA SER A 109 -28.25 7.38 3.70
C SER A 109 -28.50 6.06 4.47
N ASN A 110 -29.75 5.84 4.88
CA ASN A 110 -30.13 4.59 5.55
C ASN A 110 -29.97 3.38 4.62
N ASN A 111 -30.43 3.47 3.37
CA ASN A 111 -30.32 2.38 2.41
C ASN A 111 -28.85 2.06 2.10
N ARG A 112 -28.03 3.07 1.84
CA ARG A 112 -26.58 2.91 1.60
C ARG A 112 -25.85 2.36 2.83
N ALA A 113 -26.21 2.83 4.02
CA ALA A 113 -25.62 2.36 5.27
C ALA A 113 -25.91 0.88 5.51
N ILE A 114 -27.15 0.42 5.27
CA ILE A 114 -27.51 -0.99 5.41
C ILE A 114 -26.73 -1.85 4.40
N ASP A 115 -26.64 -1.42 3.13
CA ASP A 115 -25.87 -2.13 2.10
C ASP A 115 -24.38 -2.23 2.47
N LEU A 116 -23.76 -1.13 2.89
CA LEU A 116 -22.36 -1.09 3.32
C LEU A 116 -22.10 -1.97 4.57
N LEU A 117 -22.98 -1.89 5.57
CA LEU A 117 -22.88 -2.73 6.77
C LEU A 117 -22.98 -4.22 6.44
N ASN A 118 -23.85 -4.57 5.48
CA ASN A 118 -23.98 -5.95 5.00
C ASN A 118 -22.71 -6.40 4.26
N LYS A 119 -22.24 -5.63 3.29
CA LYS A 119 -21.00 -5.90 2.54
C LYS A 119 -19.78 -6.06 3.44
N LEU A 120 -19.75 -5.34 4.57
CA LEU A 120 -18.65 -5.32 5.52
C LEU A 120 -18.83 -6.28 6.71
N GLY A 121 -19.86 -7.14 6.69
CA GLY A 121 -20.13 -8.12 7.74
C GLY A 121 -20.41 -7.49 9.11
N LEU A 122 -21.12 -6.36 9.13
CA LEU A 122 -21.50 -5.63 10.32
C LEU A 122 -23.03 -5.59 10.58
N THR A 123 -23.80 -6.36 9.82
CA THR A 123 -25.27 -6.37 9.89
C THR A 123 -25.80 -6.64 11.29
N ASP A 124 -25.27 -7.66 11.98
CA ASP A 124 -25.69 -8.06 13.32
C ASP A 124 -25.29 -7.05 14.41
N ALA A 125 -24.34 -6.18 14.08
CA ALA A 125 -23.84 -5.16 15.01
C ALA A 125 -24.38 -3.76 14.70
N LYS A 126 -25.16 -3.57 13.64
CA LYS A 126 -25.57 -2.24 13.14
C LYS A 126 -26.26 -1.37 14.18
N ASP A 127 -27.03 -1.98 15.09
CA ASP A 127 -27.79 -1.30 16.14
C ASP A 127 -27.05 -1.23 17.49
N ARG A 128 -25.84 -1.77 17.57
CA ARG A 128 -24.99 -1.67 18.76
C ARG A 128 -24.22 -0.35 18.74
N LYS A 129 -23.98 0.22 19.92
CA LYS A 129 -23.14 1.43 20.07
C LYS A 129 -21.73 1.16 19.60
N LEU A 130 -21.15 2.10 18.87
CA LEU A 130 -19.78 1.99 18.34
C LEU A 130 -18.73 1.77 19.46
N ALA A 131 -18.95 2.32 20.65
CA ALA A 131 -18.08 2.09 21.80
C ALA A 131 -17.89 0.60 22.14
N THR A 132 -18.85 -0.27 21.77
CA THR A 132 -18.81 -1.72 22.02
C THR A 132 -18.18 -2.53 20.87
N TYR A 133 -17.76 -1.87 19.79
CA TYR A 133 -17.15 -2.53 18.64
C TYR A 133 -15.71 -2.94 18.93
N SER A 134 -15.28 -4.10 18.42
CA SER A 134 -13.87 -4.48 18.38
C SER A 134 -13.08 -3.54 17.45
N THR A 135 -11.75 -3.58 17.54
CA THR A 135 -10.89 -2.79 16.64
C THR A 135 -11.17 -3.09 15.17
N GLY A 136 -11.27 -4.37 14.78
CA GLY A 136 -11.60 -4.76 13.42
C GLY A 136 -13.00 -4.32 12.97
N MET A 137 -14.01 -4.35 13.86
CA MET A 137 -15.34 -3.83 13.55
C MET A 137 -15.32 -2.31 13.34
N ARG A 138 -14.56 -1.57 14.16
CA ARG A 138 -14.39 -0.11 14.00
C ARG A 138 -13.70 0.23 12.69
N GLN A 139 -12.68 -0.53 12.29
CA GLN A 139 -11.98 -0.34 11.02
C GLN A 139 -12.90 -0.58 9.82
N ARG A 140 -13.70 -1.65 9.84
CA ARG A 140 -14.71 -1.92 8.81
C ARG A 140 -15.77 -0.83 8.74
N LEU A 141 -16.24 -0.31 9.87
CA LEU A 141 -17.18 0.81 9.89
C LEU A 141 -16.53 2.10 9.37
N SER A 142 -15.25 2.33 9.66
CA SER A 142 -14.49 3.46 9.10
C SER A 142 -14.42 3.41 7.58
N LEU A 143 -14.25 2.21 7.00
CA LEU A 143 -14.30 2.01 5.56
C LEU A 143 -15.72 2.31 5.02
N ALA A 144 -16.78 1.79 5.68
CA ALA A 144 -18.16 2.12 5.32
C ALA A 144 -18.41 3.63 5.33
N ARG A 145 -17.91 4.33 6.35
CA ARG A 145 -18.01 5.79 6.48
C ARG A 145 -17.35 6.50 5.30
N ALA A 146 -16.13 6.09 4.93
CA ALA A 146 -15.42 6.69 3.81
C ALA A 146 -16.12 6.49 2.46
N MET A 147 -17.01 5.50 2.38
CA MET A 147 -17.72 5.09 1.16
C MET A 147 -19.18 5.55 1.06
N ILE A 148 -19.77 6.08 2.14
CA ILE A 148 -21.20 6.38 2.20
C ILE A 148 -21.69 7.33 1.08
N HIS A 149 -20.83 8.22 0.61
CA HIS A 149 -21.11 9.18 -0.45
C HIS A 149 -20.67 8.69 -1.85
N ARG A 150 -20.23 7.42 -2.00
CA ARG A 150 -19.75 6.81 -3.26
C ARG A 150 -18.60 7.59 -3.88
N PRO A 151 -17.46 7.67 -3.21
CA PRO A 151 -16.31 8.44 -3.69
C PRO A 151 -15.71 7.83 -4.96
N LYS A 152 -15.11 8.69 -5.82
CA LYS A 152 -14.30 8.25 -6.97
C LYS A 152 -12.91 7.76 -6.54
N ILE A 153 -12.42 8.22 -5.38
CA ILE A 153 -11.14 7.85 -4.82
C ILE A 153 -11.22 7.66 -3.31
N LEU A 154 -10.49 6.66 -2.83
CA LEU A 154 -10.25 6.41 -1.40
C LEU A 154 -8.79 6.69 -1.08
N PHE A 155 -8.53 7.56 -0.12
CA PHE A 155 -7.24 7.76 0.53
C PHE A 155 -7.23 6.97 1.83
N LEU A 156 -6.41 5.92 1.89
CA LEU A 156 -6.34 5.00 3.02
C LEU A 156 -4.96 5.11 3.68
N ASP A 157 -4.91 5.67 4.88
CA ASP A 157 -3.67 5.81 5.65
C ASP A 157 -3.63 4.76 6.74
N GLU A 158 -2.76 3.74 6.57
CA GLU A 158 -2.59 2.58 7.45
C GLU A 158 -3.91 1.84 7.77
N PRO A 159 -4.73 1.44 6.77
CA PRO A 159 -6.08 0.92 7.01
C PRO A 159 -6.10 -0.43 7.73
N THR A 160 -4.98 -1.13 7.83
CA THR A 160 -4.85 -2.43 8.50
C THR A 160 -4.01 -2.37 9.78
N SER A 161 -3.58 -1.17 10.18
CA SER A 161 -2.78 -1.00 11.39
C SER A 161 -3.55 -1.43 12.64
N GLY A 162 -2.90 -2.22 13.50
CA GLY A 162 -3.50 -2.72 14.75
C GLY A 162 -4.54 -3.83 14.57
N LEU A 163 -4.72 -4.35 13.36
CA LEU A 163 -5.54 -5.52 13.09
C LEU A 163 -4.72 -6.81 13.25
N ASP A 164 -5.40 -7.87 13.69
CA ASP A 164 -4.87 -9.22 13.58
C ASP A 164 -4.75 -9.65 12.10
N PRO A 165 -3.94 -10.67 11.76
CA PRO A 165 -3.68 -11.05 10.38
C PRO A 165 -4.94 -11.40 9.57
N GLU A 166 -5.94 -12.04 10.20
CA GLU A 166 -7.18 -12.44 9.53
C GLU A 166 -8.03 -11.21 9.21
N SER A 167 -8.17 -10.29 10.17
CA SER A 167 -8.87 -9.02 9.99
C SER A 167 -8.19 -8.14 8.92
N ALA A 168 -6.85 -8.12 8.88
CA ALA A 168 -6.10 -7.38 7.87
C ALA A 168 -6.32 -7.94 6.46
N LEU A 169 -6.27 -9.27 6.29
CA LEU A 169 -6.58 -9.94 5.02
C LEU A 169 -8.02 -9.66 4.57
N SER A 170 -8.98 -9.71 5.51
CA SER A 170 -10.38 -9.39 5.24
C SER A 170 -10.54 -7.93 4.76
N ALA A 171 -9.89 -6.97 5.42
CA ALA A 171 -9.91 -5.57 5.00
C ALA A 171 -9.31 -5.38 3.59
N ASN A 172 -8.18 -6.02 3.30
CA ASN A 172 -7.55 -5.98 1.99
C ASN A 172 -8.45 -6.54 0.88
N ARG A 173 -9.09 -7.68 1.12
CA ARG A 173 -10.06 -8.25 0.16
C ARG A 173 -11.23 -7.31 -0.10
N MET A 174 -11.73 -6.64 0.93
CA MET A 174 -12.79 -5.64 0.80
C MET A 174 -12.34 -4.46 -0.04
N ILE A 175 -11.16 -3.88 0.23
CA ILE A 175 -10.61 -2.76 -0.53
C ILE A 175 -10.46 -3.16 -2.01
N LYS A 176 -9.90 -4.34 -2.28
CA LYS A 176 -9.75 -4.86 -3.63
C LYS A 176 -11.08 -5.03 -4.34
N ASN A 177 -12.04 -5.68 -3.69
CA ASN A 177 -13.37 -5.90 -4.24
C ASN A 177 -14.07 -4.57 -4.59
N LEU A 178 -13.96 -3.56 -3.75
CA LEU A 178 -14.53 -2.23 -3.98
C LEU A 178 -13.92 -1.55 -5.22
N ALA A 179 -12.60 -1.62 -5.36
CA ALA A 179 -11.94 -1.08 -6.54
C ALA A 179 -12.38 -1.79 -7.82
N GLU A 180 -12.44 -3.13 -7.80
CA GLU A 180 -12.80 -3.96 -8.96
C GLU A 180 -14.29 -3.83 -9.34
N THR A 181 -15.22 -3.75 -8.37
CA THR A 181 -16.67 -3.74 -8.64
C THR A 181 -17.24 -2.35 -8.86
N GLU A 182 -16.70 -1.33 -8.20
CA GLU A 182 -17.21 0.03 -8.25
C GLU A 182 -16.30 0.98 -9.05
N GLY A 183 -15.16 0.51 -9.55
CA GLY A 183 -14.20 1.32 -10.29
C GLY A 183 -13.54 2.42 -9.45
N THR A 184 -13.58 2.29 -8.12
CA THR A 184 -13.03 3.28 -7.19
C THR A 184 -11.51 3.25 -7.24
N THR A 185 -10.88 4.39 -7.43
CA THR A 185 -9.42 4.53 -7.32
C THR A 185 -9.01 4.45 -5.85
N VAL A 186 -7.91 3.76 -5.53
CA VAL A 186 -7.43 3.64 -4.15
C VAL A 186 -5.99 4.09 -4.05
N PHE A 187 -5.73 5.06 -3.18
CA PHE A 187 -4.39 5.48 -2.77
C PHE A 187 -4.13 4.98 -1.36
N LEU A 188 -3.37 3.89 -1.27
CA LEU A 188 -3.09 3.16 -0.03
C LEU A 188 -1.72 3.52 0.52
N CYS A 189 -1.65 4.13 1.69
CA CYS A 189 -0.42 4.35 2.44
C CYS A 189 -0.25 3.26 3.49
N THR A 190 0.89 2.56 3.47
CA THR A 190 1.23 1.59 4.50
C THR A 190 2.74 1.33 4.56
N HIS A 191 3.21 0.82 5.69
CA HIS A 191 4.54 0.26 5.84
C HIS A 191 4.56 -1.27 5.68
N GLN A 192 3.40 -1.90 5.52
CA GLN A 192 3.23 -3.36 5.41
C GLN A 192 3.33 -3.80 3.94
N LEU A 193 4.56 -3.89 3.42
CA LEU A 193 4.87 -4.18 2.01
C LEU A 193 4.23 -5.47 1.49
N ARG A 194 4.20 -6.54 2.31
CA ARG A 194 3.61 -7.82 1.93
C ARG A 194 2.12 -7.71 1.63
N TYR A 195 1.36 -7.04 2.50
CA TYR A 195 -0.09 -6.85 2.29
C TYR A 195 -0.37 -5.94 1.09
N ALA A 196 0.44 -4.89 0.90
CA ALA A 196 0.31 -4.03 -0.26
C ALA A 196 0.55 -4.80 -1.57
N GLN A 197 1.50 -5.72 -1.60
CA GLN A 197 1.80 -6.55 -2.77
C GLN A 197 0.62 -7.44 -3.20
N GLU A 198 -0.30 -7.80 -2.29
CA GLU A 198 -1.46 -8.64 -2.60
C GLU A 198 -2.58 -7.88 -3.32
N ILE A 199 -2.69 -6.57 -3.12
CA ILE A 199 -3.85 -5.80 -3.60
C ILE A 199 -3.49 -4.66 -4.54
N CYS A 200 -2.27 -4.11 -4.49
CA CYS A 200 -1.88 -2.97 -5.31
C CYS A 200 -1.40 -3.39 -6.70
N CYS A 201 -1.75 -2.59 -7.71
CA CYS A 201 -1.30 -2.78 -9.09
C CYS A 201 0.01 -2.06 -9.37
N SER A 202 0.24 -0.94 -8.69
CA SER A 202 1.44 -0.11 -8.80
C SER A 202 1.87 0.43 -7.45
N TYR A 203 3.09 0.92 -7.35
CA TYR A 203 3.73 1.29 -6.11
C TYR A 203 4.53 2.57 -6.27
N GLY A 204 4.47 3.45 -5.25
CA GLY A 204 5.43 4.50 -4.99
C GLY A 204 6.19 4.16 -3.71
N LEU A 205 7.48 3.86 -3.83
CA LEU A 205 8.34 3.56 -2.68
C LEU A 205 8.96 4.85 -2.20
N ILE A 206 8.68 5.23 -0.94
CA ILE A 206 9.15 6.50 -0.37
C ILE A 206 10.01 6.27 0.86
N ASP A 207 11.08 7.04 0.97
CA ASP A 207 11.91 7.12 2.17
C ASP A 207 12.37 8.56 2.40
N ASN A 208 12.38 9.01 3.66
CA ASN A 208 12.83 10.37 4.05
C ASN A 208 12.25 11.50 3.18
N GLY A 209 10.99 11.38 2.75
CA GLY A 209 10.29 12.37 1.94
C GLY A 209 10.52 12.24 0.44
N ALA A 210 11.49 11.45 -0.02
CA ALA A 210 11.83 11.28 -1.43
C ALA A 210 11.35 9.94 -1.99
N LEU A 211 10.95 9.91 -3.27
CA LEU A 211 10.62 8.66 -3.95
C LEU A 211 11.89 7.89 -4.33
N LEU A 212 12.00 6.66 -3.87
CA LEU A 212 13.03 5.72 -4.29
C LEU A 212 12.73 5.16 -5.67
N ALA A 213 11.48 4.82 -5.94
CA ALA A 213 11.01 4.31 -7.22
C ALA A 213 9.48 4.39 -7.34
N VAL A 214 8.97 4.39 -8.58
CA VAL A 214 7.55 4.31 -8.91
C VAL A 214 7.36 3.32 -10.05
N GLY A 215 6.34 2.47 -9.98
CA GLY A 215 5.99 1.54 -11.06
C GLY A 215 5.22 0.31 -10.57
N ASN A 216 4.90 -0.58 -11.50
CA ASN A 216 4.38 -1.90 -11.16
C ASN A 216 5.52 -2.83 -10.66
N ILE A 217 5.17 -4.02 -10.17
CA ILE A 217 6.15 -4.92 -9.55
C ILE A 217 7.28 -5.34 -10.51
N ASP A 218 6.99 -5.51 -11.81
CA ASP A 218 7.98 -5.94 -12.77
C ASP A 218 8.91 -4.78 -13.19
N GLU A 219 8.37 -3.56 -13.30
CA GLU A 219 9.17 -2.34 -13.48
C GLU A 219 10.13 -2.14 -12.29
N LEU A 220 9.62 -2.27 -11.06
CA LEU A 220 10.45 -2.14 -9.87
C LEU A 220 11.54 -3.21 -9.77
N ARG A 221 11.23 -4.46 -10.14
CA ARG A 221 12.22 -5.54 -10.23
C ARG A 221 13.35 -5.20 -11.19
N SER A 222 13.03 -4.60 -12.33
CA SER A 222 14.03 -4.21 -13.33
C SER A 222 15.04 -3.16 -12.82
N LEU A 223 14.67 -2.36 -11.81
CA LEU A 223 15.55 -1.33 -11.22
C LEU A 223 16.61 -1.90 -10.26
N VAL A 224 16.36 -3.07 -9.65
CA VAL A 224 17.21 -3.58 -8.57
C VAL A 224 18.11 -4.72 -8.99
N SER A 225 17.68 -5.60 -9.86
CA SER A 225 18.54 -6.64 -10.44
C SER A 225 17.82 -7.38 -11.56
N SER A 226 18.62 -7.95 -12.45
CA SER A 226 18.15 -8.85 -13.50
C SER A 226 18.08 -10.32 -13.04
N GLY A 227 18.16 -10.61 -11.75
CA GLY A 227 18.28 -11.98 -11.26
C GLY A 227 17.11 -12.44 -10.40
N MET A 228 17.07 -13.73 -10.16
CA MET A 228 16.19 -14.40 -9.22
C MET A 228 16.99 -15.21 -8.21
N THR A 229 16.42 -15.44 -7.04
CA THR A 229 17.04 -16.31 -6.04
C THR A 229 16.46 -17.71 -6.16
N VAL A 230 17.34 -18.70 -6.27
CA VAL A 230 17.03 -20.12 -6.26
C VAL A 230 17.39 -20.66 -4.89
N SER A 231 16.40 -21.15 -4.16
CA SER A 231 16.61 -21.89 -2.91
C SER A 231 16.76 -23.36 -3.25
N VAL A 232 17.87 -23.96 -2.80
CA VAL A 232 18.20 -25.36 -3.02
C VAL A 232 18.36 -26.05 -1.67
N GLU A 233 17.62 -27.13 -1.46
CA GLU A 233 17.86 -28.04 -0.36
C GLU A 233 18.70 -29.21 -0.88
N ALA A 234 19.96 -29.29 -0.44
CA ALA A 234 20.92 -30.31 -0.84
C ALA A 234 21.79 -30.73 0.35
N ASP A 235 22.32 -31.96 0.32
CA ASP A 235 23.28 -32.43 1.34
C ASP A 235 24.62 -31.69 1.22
N ARG A 236 25.05 -31.37 0.00
CA ARG A 236 26.26 -30.57 -0.27
C ARG A 236 26.14 -29.84 -1.59
N LEU A 237 26.89 -28.76 -1.73
CA LEU A 237 27.09 -28.05 -3.01
C LEU A 237 28.53 -28.24 -3.49
N PRO A 238 28.81 -28.10 -4.82
CA PRO A 238 30.16 -28.00 -5.34
C PRO A 238 30.91 -26.80 -4.73
N ASP A 239 32.19 -26.95 -4.40
CA ASP A 239 33.03 -25.90 -3.78
C ASP A 239 33.13 -24.62 -4.64
N ASN A 240 32.98 -24.74 -5.96
CA ASN A 240 33.05 -23.65 -6.92
C ASN A 240 31.68 -23.02 -7.21
N MET A 241 30.64 -23.29 -6.41
CA MET A 241 29.31 -22.71 -6.56
C MET A 241 29.10 -21.57 -5.57
N THR A 242 28.96 -20.36 -6.12
CA THR A 242 28.66 -19.19 -5.27
C THR A 242 27.24 -19.30 -4.72
N SER A 243 27.13 -19.41 -3.40
CA SER A 243 25.85 -19.57 -2.68
C SER A 243 25.94 -18.95 -1.32
N THR A 244 24.78 -18.62 -0.74
CA THR A 244 24.62 -18.25 0.66
C THR A 244 23.96 -19.40 1.41
N LYS A 245 24.64 -19.96 2.41
CA LYS A 245 24.06 -21.01 3.26
C LYS A 245 23.10 -20.38 4.27
N ILE A 246 21.82 -20.78 4.24
CA ILE A 246 20.74 -20.25 5.09
C ILE A 246 20.24 -21.25 6.13
N GLY A 247 20.70 -22.50 6.05
CA GLY A 247 20.34 -23.58 6.96
C GLY A 247 21.30 -24.78 6.83
N GLU A 248 21.03 -25.87 7.53
CA GLU A 248 21.92 -27.02 7.55
C GLU A 248 22.12 -27.60 6.14
N ARG A 249 21.02 -27.70 5.35
CA ARG A 249 21.00 -28.19 3.97
C ARG A 249 20.41 -27.19 2.98
N ASN A 250 20.13 -25.94 3.42
CA ASN A 250 19.46 -24.95 2.60
C ASN A 250 20.45 -23.88 2.11
N TYR A 251 20.45 -23.65 0.82
CA TYR A 251 21.33 -22.71 0.13
C TYR A 251 20.52 -21.78 -0.77
N GLU A 252 20.92 -20.51 -0.85
CA GLU A 252 20.43 -19.54 -1.81
C GLU A 252 21.48 -19.26 -2.86
N ILE A 253 21.06 -19.34 -4.14
CA ILE A 253 21.92 -19.11 -5.32
C ILE A 253 21.26 -18.02 -6.16
N ASN A 254 21.98 -16.95 -6.46
CA ASN A 254 21.50 -15.92 -7.37
C ASN A 254 21.75 -16.33 -8.82
N VAL A 255 20.70 -16.29 -9.64
CA VAL A 255 20.73 -16.65 -11.06
C VAL A 255 20.13 -15.53 -11.90
N GLN A 256 20.51 -15.45 -13.15
CA GLN A 256 20.02 -14.42 -14.07
C GLN A 256 18.64 -14.79 -14.63
N SER A 257 18.39 -16.08 -14.83
CA SER A 257 17.23 -16.59 -15.52
C SER A 257 16.77 -17.93 -14.94
N GLU A 258 15.50 -18.24 -15.09
CA GLU A 258 14.92 -19.53 -14.73
C GLU A 258 15.56 -20.69 -15.54
N SER A 259 16.05 -20.41 -16.74
CA SER A 259 16.79 -21.36 -17.58
C SER A 259 18.12 -21.84 -16.96
N ASP A 260 18.64 -21.13 -15.96
CA ASP A 260 19.88 -21.52 -15.27
C ASP A 260 19.65 -22.62 -14.23
N ILE A 261 18.40 -22.80 -13.76
CA ILE A 261 18.06 -23.75 -12.68
C ILE A 261 18.41 -25.18 -13.03
N PRO A 262 18.07 -25.72 -14.22
CA PRO A 262 18.44 -27.08 -14.58
C PRO A 262 19.96 -27.32 -14.58
N GLN A 263 20.75 -26.34 -14.96
CA GLN A 263 22.21 -26.42 -14.94
C GLN A 263 22.77 -26.45 -13.52
N ILE A 264 22.18 -25.67 -12.60
CA ILE A 264 22.55 -25.69 -11.19
C ILE A 264 22.28 -27.07 -10.60
N VAL A 265 21.09 -27.61 -10.79
CA VAL A 265 20.70 -28.95 -10.32
C VAL A 265 21.65 -30.01 -10.87
N LYS A 266 21.93 -29.97 -12.18
CA LYS A 266 22.87 -30.89 -12.81
C LYS A 266 24.26 -30.81 -12.21
N ARG A 267 24.81 -29.63 -12.01
CA ARG A 267 26.14 -29.44 -11.39
C ARG A 267 26.22 -29.98 -9.98
N ILE A 268 25.16 -29.85 -9.17
CA ILE A 268 25.09 -30.41 -7.82
C ILE A 268 25.13 -31.92 -7.88
N VAL A 269 24.30 -32.53 -8.73
CA VAL A 269 24.22 -33.98 -8.88
C VAL A 269 25.52 -34.57 -9.46
N ASP A 270 26.09 -33.96 -10.48
CA ASP A 270 27.36 -34.39 -11.09
C ASP A 270 28.54 -34.32 -10.11
N SER A 271 28.48 -33.42 -9.11
CA SER A 271 29.47 -33.37 -8.01
C SER A 271 29.23 -34.38 -6.90
N GLY A 272 28.21 -35.24 -7.04
CA GLY A 272 27.81 -36.25 -6.07
C GLY A 272 26.96 -35.73 -4.93
N GLY A 273 26.36 -34.54 -5.05
CA GLY A 273 25.35 -34.00 -4.13
C GLY A 273 23.96 -34.55 -4.45
N SER A 274 23.12 -34.66 -3.41
CA SER A 274 21.71 -35.02 -3.56
C SER A 274 20.85 -33.78 -3.40
N VAL A 275 19.95 -33.52 -4.35
CA VAL A 275 19.02 -32.39 -4.32
C VAL A 275 17.66 -32.89 -3.85
N TYR A 276 17.12 -32.32 -2.79
CA TYR A 276 15.85 -32.68 -2.16
C TYR A 276 14.72 -31.74 -2.57
N HIS A 277 15.01 -30.45 -2.67
CA HIS A 277 14.03 -29.44 -3.09
C HIS A 277 14.72 -28.31 -3.84
N VAL A 278 14.03 -27.78 -4.86
CA VAL A 278 14.45 -26.56 -5.57
C VAL A 278 13.23 -25.68 -5.76
N SER A 279 13.35 -24.45 -5.31
CA SER A 279 12.35 -23.43 -5.58
C SER A 279 13.02 -22.12 -6.03
N SER A 280 12.34 -21.39 -6.88
CA SER A 280 12.82 -20.09 -7.34
C SER A 280 11.85 -19.00 -6.91
N ARG A 281 12.38 -17.86 -6.51
CA ARG A 281 11.57 -16.68 -6.23
C ARG A 281 12.15 -15.44 -6.90
N LYS A 282 11.27 -14.67 -7.52
CA LYS A 282 11.59 -13.32 -7.93
C LYS A 282 11.62 -12.43 -6.69
N PRO A 283 12.39 -11.33 -6.70
CA PRO A 283 12.39 -10.38 -5.59
C PRO A 283 10.97 -9.95 -5.23
N SER A 284 10.63 -10.03 -3.96
CA SER A 284 9.39 -9.47 -3.40
C SER A 284 9.46 -7.95 -3.36
N LEU A 285 8.35 -7.28 -3.12
CA LEU A 285 8.32 -5.84 -2.94
C LEU A 285 9.21 -5.39 -1.76
N GLU A 286 9.30 -6.22 -0.73
CA GLU A 286 10.16 -5.98 0.44
C GLU A 286 11.64 -6.09 0.08
N ASP A 287 12.04 -7.13 -0.69
CA ASP A 287 13.41 -7.27 -1.19
C ASP A 287 13.81 -6.07 -2.05
N ILE A 288 12.91 -5.64 -2.96
CA ILE A 288 13.13 -4.49 -3.82
C ILE A 288 13.33 -3.20 -3.01
N TYR A 289 12.47 -2.97 -2.02
CA TYR A 289 12.56 -1.79 -1.17
C TYR A 289 13.92 -1.68 -0.49
N PHE A 290 14.38 -2.76 0.16
CA PHE A 290 15.68 -2.76 0.83
C PHE A 290 16.87 -2.63 -0.13
N LEU A 291 16.79 -3.19 -1.34
CA LEU A 291 17.83 -3.03 -2.35
C LEU A 291 17.91 -1.59 -2.87
N LEU A 292 16.77 -0.93 -3.10
CA LEU A 292 16.72 0.47 -3.51
C LEU A 292 17.23 1.40 -2.40
N LEU A 293 16.88 1.13 -1.14
CA LEU A 293 17.35 1.90 0.01
C LEU A 293 18.87 1.86 0.11
N LYS A 294 19.49 0.68 0.07
CA LYS A 294 20.94 0.51 0.06
C LYS A 294 21.63 1.24 -1.12
N LYS A 295 20.99 1.24 -2.29
CA LYS A 295 21.52 1.95 -3.47
C LYS A 295 21.45 3.47 -3.28
N SER A 296 20.39 3.98 -2.65
CA SER A 296 20.23 5.40 -2.33
C SER A 296 21.29 5.87 -1.33
N GLU A 297 21.52 5.12 -0.24
CA GLU A 297 22.53 5.42 0.77
C GLU A 297 23.94 5.52 0.16
N ARG A 298 24.35 4.55 -0.66
CA ARG A 298 25.65 4.57 -1.35
C ARG A 298 25.82 5.78 -2.27
N ASN A 299 24.73 6.21 -2.94
CA ASN A 299 24.79 7.38 -3.82
C ASN A 299 24.91 8.69 -3.04
N VAL A 300 24.42 8.75 -1.80
CA VAL A 300 24.58 9.90 -0.90
C VAL A 300 26.01 9.96 -0.34
N GLU A 301 26.57 8.84 0.08
CA GLU A 301 27.97 8.75 0.55
C GLU A 301 28.95 9.17 -0.55
N ALA A 302 28.78 8.65 -1.77
CA ALA A 302 29.63 8.98 -2.92
C ALA A 302 29.54 10.45 -3.41
N LYS A 303 28.55 11.22 -2.96
CA LYS A 303 28.43 12.66 -3.27
C LYS A 303 29.02 13.55 -2.18
N ASN A 304 29.29 13.00 -1.00
CA ASN A 304 29.84 13.71 0.16
C ASN A 304 31.36 13.52 0.29
N ASP A 305 31.93 12.58 -0.47
CA ASP A 305 33.37 12.39 -0.70
C ASP A 305 33.82 13.16 -1.98
#